data_f360f5a6f060157adbf9a5957b738884
#
_entry.id   f360f5a6f060157adbf9a5957b738884
#
_cell.length_a   1.000
_cell.length_b   1.000
_cell.length_c   1.000
_cell.angle_alpha   90.00
_cell.angle_beta   90.00
_cell.angle_gamma   90.00
#
_symmetry.space_group_name_H-M   'P 1'
#
loop_
_entity.id
_entity.type
_entity.pdbx_description
1 polymer ?
#
loop_
_entity_poly.entity_id
_entity_poly.type
_entity_poly.pdbx_seq_one_letter_code
_entity_poly.pdbx_strand_id
1 'polypeptide(L)'
;MTPEIRYLPDFVADPEGLYATVLAELPWTSQMASRNTASLGVPYNYAGAHYPENPWHPAVWAVAEQVRDACGFTPTNCLANHYPTGKHSLGWHADDIDILAPGTPIAILSLGVARVMKLRTELDGAFVYVDQLLEPGSLLVMSQAMQADWKHALKRAPTEESRISLSFRHITHVPERGPDPGPWRKRSDFA
;
A
#
# COMPACT_ATOMS: atom_id res chain seq x y z
N MET A 1 0.33 1.50 23.56
CA MET A 1 0.98 2.17 22.39
C MET A 1 -0.06 2.27 21.28
N THR A 2 -0.25 3.45 20.68
CA THR A 2 -1.23 3.69 19.61
C THR A 2 -0.46 3.86 18.30
N PRO A 3 -0.91 3.29 17.15
CA PRO A 3 -0.25 3.52 15.86
C PRO A 3 -0.38 5.00 15.46
N GLU A 4 0.70 5.57 14.94
CA GLU A 4 0.70 6.95 14.48
C GLU A 4 0.15 7.02 13.05
N ILE A 5 -1.19 7.07 12.97
CA ILE A 5 -1.94 7.13 11.72
C ILE A 5 -2.86 8.35 11.69
N ARG A 6 -3.14 8.85 10.49
CA ARG A 6 -4.19 9.84 10.21
C ARG A 6 -5.09 9.27 9.11
N TYR A 7 -6.39 9.30 9.34
CA TYR A 7 -7.39 8.84 8.38
C TYR A 7 -8.23 10.02 7.89
N LEU A 8 -8.30 10.16 6.58
CA LEU A 8 -9.04 11.21 5.90
C LEU A 8 -10.13 10.53 5.05
N PRO A 9 -11.40 10.49 5.52
CA PRO A 9 -12.50 10.01 4.70
C PRO A 9 -12.76 10.97 3.53
N ASP A 10 -13.38 10.47 2.47
CA ASP A 10 -13.83 11.27 1.30
C ASP A 10 -12.71 12.17 0.71
N PHE A 11 -11.47 11.62 0.69
CA PHE A 11 -10.29 12.38 0.23
C PHE A 11 -10.34 12.70 -1.27
N VAL A 12 -10.90 11.81 -2.09
CA VAL A 12 -11.15 12.05 -3.52
C VAL A 12 -12.65 12.16 -3.80
N ALA A 13 -13.03 13.11 -4.64
CA ALA A 13 -14.43 13.44 -4.91
C ALA A 13 -15.16 12.37 -5.76
N ASP A 14 -14.44 11.67 -6.65
CA ASP A 14 -14.99 10.62 -7.52
C ASP A 14 -14.17 9.34 -7.40
N PRO A 15 -14.34 8.55 -6.33
CA PRO A 15 -13.61 7.32 -6.15
C PRO A 15 -14.01 6.22 -7.13
N GLU A 16 -15.23 6.22 -7.65
CA GLU A 16 -15.73 5.22 -8.61
C GLU A 16 -15.14 5.45 -10.00
N GLY A 17 -15.15 6.68 -10.51
CA GLY A 17 -14.54 7.02 -11.78
C GLY A 17 -13.02 6.82 -11.76
N LEU A 18 -12.36 7.20 -10.65
CA LEU A 18 -10.94 6.93 -10.48
C LEU A 18 -10.63 5.42 -10.43
N TYR A 19 -11.45 4.63 -9.72
CA TYR A 19 -11.32 3.17 -9.68
C TYR A 19 -11.41 2.56 -11.08
N ALA A 20 -12.42 2.94 -11.87
CA ALA A 20 -12.61 2.44 -13.22
C ALA A 20 -11.42 2.76 -14.13
N THR A 21 -10.94 3.99 -14.06
CA THR A 21 -9.79 4.47 -14.85
C THR A 21 -8.52 3.69 -14.50
N VAL A 22 -8.15 3.61 -13.21
CA VAL A 22 -6.90 2.95 -12.82
C VAL A 22 -6.96 1.43 -13.05
N LEU A 23 -8.14 0.81 -12.88
CA LEU A 23 -8.32 -0.61 -13.16
C LEU A 23 -8.07 -0.93 -14.65
N ALA A 24 -8.56 -0.09 -15.55
CA ALA A 24 -8.47 -0.29 -17.00
C ALA A 24 -7.10 0.07 -17.57
N GLU A 25 -6.42 1.09 -17.04
CA GLU A 25 -5.32 1.76 -17.74
C GLU A 25 -3.94 1.56 -17.08
N LEU A 26 -3.86 1.12 -15.82
CA LEU A 26 -2.54 0.89 -15.23
C LEU A 26 -1.86 -0.38 -15.77
N PRO A 27 -0.51 -0.39 -15.86
CA PRO A 27 0.27 -1.52 -16.35
C PRO A 27 0.37 -2.63 -15.29
N TRP A 28 -0.75 -3.31 -15.02
CA TRP A 28 -0.82 -4.36 -14.02
C TRP A 28 0.07 -5.56 -14.34
N THR A 29 0.77 -6.04 -13.33
CA THR A 29 1.55 -7.27 -13.38
C THR A 29 1.07 -8.26 -12.32
N SER A 30 1.20 -9.56 -12.60
CA SER A 30 0.86 -10.65 -11.67
C SER A 30 2.11 -11.28 -11.04
N GLN A 31 3.17 -10.51 -10.82
CA GLN A 31 4.40 -10.98 -10.18
C GLN A 31 4.14 -11.45 -8.74
N MET A 32 3.15 -10.88 -8.06
CA MET A 32 2.74 -11.26 -6.72
C MET A 32 1.57 -12.25 -6.77
N ALA A 33 1.74 -13.45 -6.18
CA ALA A 33 0.68 -14.47 -6.16
C ALA A 33 -0.60 -14.03 -5.41
N SER A 34 -0.51 -13.02 -4.55
CA SER A 34 -1.60 -12.59 -3.67
C SER A 34 -2.40 -11.40 -4.19
N ARG A 35 -1.95 -10.74 -5.27
CA ARG A 35 -2.59 -9.55 -5.86
C ARG A 35 -1.88 -9.16 -7.15
N ASN A 36 -2.52 -8.33 -7.99
CA ASN A 36 -1.83 -7.66 -9.09
C ASN A 36 -1.21 -6.35 -8.60
N THR A 37 -0.12 -5.93 -9.22
CA THR A 37 0.60 -4.71 -8.84
C THR A 37 0.99 -3.89 -10.06
N ALA A 38 1.09 -2.56 -9.89
CA ALA A 38 1.69 -1.65 -10.84
C ALA A 38 2.50 -0.58 -10.08
N SER A 39 3.69 -0.24 -10.56
CA SER A 39 4.53 0.81 -9.95
C SER A 39 4.66 1.95 -10.94
N LEU A 40 4.44 3.19 -10.49
CA LEU A 40 4.53 4.42 -11.26
C LEU A 40 5.57 5.35 -10.63
N GLY A 41 6.25 6.14 -11.45
CA GLY A 41 7.38 6.97 -11.03
C GLY A 41 8.60 6.12 -10.67
N VAL A 42 9.34 6.53 -9.66
CA VAL A 42 10.53 5.81 -9.17
C VAL A 42 10.15 4.38 -8.78
N PRO A 43 10.86 3.34 -9.26
CA PRO A 43 10.51 1.95 -8.95
C PRO A 43 10.51 1.63 -7.46
N TYR A 44 9.51 0.90 -7.00
CA TYR A 44 9.47 0.33 -5.66
C TYR A 44 9.75 -1.18 -5.73
N ASN A 45 11.02 -1.54 -5.70
CA ASN A 45 11.42 -2.96 -5.71
C ASN A 45 11.17 -3.57 -4.33
N TYR A 46 10.33 -4.60 -4.29
CA TYR A 46 9.85 -5.18 -3.03
C TYR A 46 9.64 -6.68 -3.17
N ALA A 47 10.03 -7.44 -2.15
CA ALA A 47 9.78 -8.89 -2.03
C ALA A 47 10.19 -9.69 -3.28
N GLY A 48 11.31 -9.34 -3.91
CA GLY A 48 11.80 -9.99 -5.13
C GLY A 48 11.10 -9.56 -6.42
N ALA A 49 10.09 -8.67 -6.37
CA ALA A 49 9.53 -8.04 -7.55
C ALA A 49 10.39 -6.86 -7.98
N HIS A 50 10.61 -6.77 -9.28
CA HIS A 50 11.31 -5.66 -9.92
C HIS A 50 10.36 -4.95 -10.87
N TYR A 51 10.25 -3.64 -10.70
CA TYR A 51 9.42 -2.80 -11.53
C TYR A 51 10.30 -1.92 -12.40
N PRO A 52 9.98 -1.78 -13.71
CA PRO A 52 10.59 -0.70 -14.51
C PRO A 52 10.13 0.66 -13.97
N GLU A 53 10.89 1.69 -14.27
CA GLU A 53 10.39 3.05 -14.12
C GLU A 53 9.26 3.27 -15.14
N ASN A 54 8.05 3.49 -14.67
CA ASN A 54 6.90 3.80 -15.50
C ASN A 54 6.51 5.28 -15.33
N PRO A 55 6.09 5.96 -16.40
CA PRO A 55 5.58 7.32 -16.28
C PRO A 55 4.35 7.35 -15.37
N TRP A 56 4.12 8.50 -14.76
CA TRP A 56 2.91 8.74 -14.00
C TRP A 56 1.68 8.72 -14.93
N HIS A 57 0.66 7.98 -14.51
CA HIS A 57 -0.65 8.07 -15.14
C HIS A 57 -1.31 9.39 -14.72
N PRO A 58 -1.93 10.18 -15.64
CA PRO A 58 -2.46 11.51 -15.32
C PRO A 58 -3.44 11.53 -14.14
N ALA A 59 -4.37 10.57 -14.06
CA ALA A 59 -5.31 10.46 -12.94
C ALA A 59 -4.63 10.16 -11.60
N VAL A 60 -3.57 9.33 -11.59
CA VAL A 60 -2.81 9.03 -10.37
C VAL A 60 -1.93 10.20 -9.97
N TRP A 61 -1.38 10.95 -10.94
CA TRP A 61 -0.63 12.17 -10.67
C TRP A 61 -1.49 13.24 -10.01
N ALA A 62 -2.72 13.45 -10.49
CA ALA A 62 -3.66 14.39 -9.86
C ALA A 62 -3.94 14.03 -8.38
N VAL A 63 -3.99 12.74 -8.04
CA VAL A 63 -4.07 12.30 -6.64
C VAL A 63 -2.76 12.55 -5.89
N ALA A 64 -1.60 12.33 -6.52
CA ALA A 64 -0.30 12.59 -5.90
C ALA A 64 -0.14 14.08 -5.53
N GLU A 65 -0.67 15.00 -6.33
CA GLU A 65 -0.71 16.44 -6.01
C GLU A 65 -1.59 16.73 -4.79
N GLN A 66 -2.77 16.11 -4.70
CA GLN A 66 -3.62 16.23 -3.50
C GLN A 66 -2.93 15.66 -2.24
N VAL A 67 -2.24 14.52 -2.38
CA VAL A 67 -1.44 13.93 -1.27
C VAL A 67 -0.32 14.88 -0.86
N ARG A 68 0.40 15.50 -1.81
CA ARG A 68 1.43 16.50 -1.51
C ARG A 68 0.87 17.63 -0.66
N ASP A 69 -0.27 18.17 -1.06
CA ASP A 69 -0.88 19.33 -0.39
C ASP A 69 -1.41 18.95 1.00
N ALA A 70 -1.97 17.76 1.16
CA ALA A 70 -2.53 17.29 2.43
C ALA A 70 -1.49 16.73 3.41
N CYS A 71 -0.37 16.20 2.92
CA CYS A 71 0.61 15.46 3.73
C CYS A 71 1.98 16.16 3.81
N GLY A 72 2.23 17.22 3.04
CA GLY A 72 3.45 18.02 3.09
C GLY A 72 4.69 17.32 2.51
N PHE A 73 4.52 16.32 1.65
CA PHE A 73 5.62 15.68 0.93
C PHE A 73 5.27 15.46 -0.54
N THR A 74 6.26 15.49 -1.42
CA THR A 74 6.05 15.22 -2.84
C THR A 74 6.25 13.72 -3.11
N PRO A 75 5.21 12.97 -3.50
CA PRO A 75 5.39 11.58 -3.89
C PRO A 75 6.28 11.44 -5.12
N THR A 76 7.26 10.54 -5.09
CA THR A 76 8.07 10.15 -6.25
C THR A 76 7.70 8.78 -6.79
N ASN A 77 6.89 8.03 -6.03
CA ASN A 77 6.39 6.70 -6.38
C ASN A 77 4.93 6.54 -6.00
N CYS A 78 4.20 5.78 -6.80
CA CYS A 78 2.94 5.16 -6.43
C CYS A 78 2.99 3.66 -6.74
N LEU A 79 2.91 2.83 -5.69
CA LEU A 79 2.67 1.39 -5.85
C LEU A 79 1.17 1.13 -5.76
N ALA A 80 0.58 0.76 -6.88
CA ALA A 80 -0.82 0.33 -6.96
C ALA A 80 -0.91 -1.18 -6.68
N ASN A 81 -1.88 -1.58 -5.84
CA ASN A 81 -2.19 -2.99 -5.54
C ASN A 81 -3.66 -3.25 -5.86
N HIS A 82 -3.92 -4.21 -6.72
CA HIS A 82 -5.26 -4.65 -7.09
C HIS A 82 -5.56 -6.02 -6.45
N TYR A 83 -6.61 -6.07 -5.66
CA TYR A 83 -7.16 -7.26 -4.99
C TYR A 83 -8.48 -7.63 -5.66
N PRO A 84 -8.49 -8.53 -6.67
CA PRO A 84 -9.69 -8.84 -7.46
C PRO A 84 -10.90 -9.32 -6.65
N THR A 85 -10.66 -9.98 -5.52
CA THR A 85 -11.72 -10.42 -4.59
C THR A 85 -11.21 -10.40 -3.16
N GLY A 86 -12.08 -10.70 -2.20
CA GLY A 86 -11.70 -10.85 -0.80
C GLY A 86 -10.74 -12.01 -0.50
N LYS A 87 -10.54 -12.94 -1.43
CA LYS A 87 -9.54 -14.02 -1.30
C LYS A 87 -8.10 -13.51 -1.41
N HIS A 88 -7.92 -12.35 -2.06
CA HIS A 88 -6.63 -11.68 -2.21
C HIS A 88 -6.28 -10.88 -0.94
N SER A 89 -5.01 -10.85 -0.58
CA SER A 89 -4.56 -10.32 0.71
C SER A 89 -3.13 -9.80 0.65
N LEU A 90 -2.72 -9.10 1.70
CA LEU A 90 -1.35 -8.69 1.96
C LEU A 90 -0.98 -9.14 3.37
N GLY A 91 0.12 -9.90 3.48
CA GLY A 91 0.61 -10.43 4.76
C GLY A 91 1.09 -9.36 5.73
N TRP A 92 1.42 -9.74 6.95
CA TRP A 92 2.00 -8.85 7.94
C TRP A 92 3.39 -8.36 7.51
N HIS A 93 3.54 -7.04 7.39
CA HIS A 93 4.80 -6.38 7.03
C HIS A 93 4.84 -4.97 7.62
N ALA A 94 6.01 -4.38 7.65
CA ALA A 94 6.26 -2.96 7.71
C ALA A 94 6.83 -2.53 6.34
N ASP A 95 6.66 -1.27 5.98
CA ASP A 95 7.29 -0.73 4.78
C ASP A 95 8.79 -0.57 5.01
N ASP A 96 9.57 -0.74 3.94
CA ASP A 96 10.99 -0.44 3.96
C ASP A 96 11.18 1.08 4.01
N ILE A 97 11.68 1.57 5.15
CA ILE A 97 11.88 3.01 5.38
C ILE A 97 13.26 3.51 4.98
N ASP A 98 14.22 2.61 4.75
CA ASP A 98 15.60 2.99 4.42
C ASP A 98 15.71 3.62 3.02
N ILE A 99 14.75 3.34 2.17
CA ILE A 99 14.64 3.89 0.81
C ILE A 99 13.84 5.20 0.73
N LEU A 100 13.22 5.61 1.84
CA LEU A 100 12.33 6.79 1.87
C LEU A 100 13.10 8.05 2.29
N ALA A 101 12.64 9.20 1.82
CA ALA A 101 13.10 10.48 2.35
C ALA A 101 12.80 10.55 3.86
N PRO A 102 13.76 10.99 4.69
CA PRO A 102 13.60 11.03 6.13
C PRO A 102 12.36 11.82 6.57
N GLY A 103 11.56 11.23 7.46
CA GLY A 103 10.37 11.86 8.03
C GLY A 103 9.15 11.93 7.10
N THR A 104 9.23 11.43 5.86
CA THR A 104 8.06 11.41 4.98
C THR A 104 7.14 10.24 5.32
N PRO A 105 5.81 10.46 5.37
CA PRO A 105 4.85 9.40 5.64
C PRO A 105 4.60 8.51 4.40
N ILE A 106 3.90 7.41 4.62
CA ILE A 106 3.30 6.58 3.58
C ILE A 106 1.81 6.92 3.52
N ALA A 107 1.29 7.31 2.34
CA ALA A 107 -0.10 7.65 2.15
C ALA A 107 -0.79 6.62 1.24
N ILE A 108 -1.91 6.05 1.68
CA ILE A 108 -2.61 4.96 0.99
C ILE A 108 -4.05 5.39 0.68
N LEU A 109 -4.34 5.65 -0.59
CA LEU A 109 -5.70 5.85 -1.09
C LEU A 109 -6.37 4.49 -1.32
N SER A 110 -7.62 4.36 -0.92
CA SER A 110 -8.44 3.15 -1.10
C SER A 110 -9.54 3.39 -2.11
N LEU A 111 -9.73 2.43 -3.03
CA LEU A 111 -10.75 2.47 -4.09
C LEU A 111 -11.45 1.10 -4.18
N GLY A 112 -12.70 1.08 -4.63
CA GLY A 112 -13.50 -0.13 -4.72
C GLY A 112 -14.09 -0.55 -3.37
N VAL A 113 -14.20 -1.84 -3.06
CA VAL A 113 -14.84 -2.30 -1.83
C VAL A 113 -14.05 -1.91 -0.57
N ALA A 114 -14.77 -1.53 0.47
CA ALA A 114 -14.18 -1.27 1.79
C ALA A 114 -13.53 -2.54 2.38
N ARG A 115 -12.34 -2.40 2.93
CA ARG A 115 -11.60 -3.49 3.59
C ARG A 115 -10.97 -3.00 4.89
N VAL A 116 -10.82 -3.91 5.85
CA VAL A 116 -10.14 -3.61 7.11
C VAL A 116 -8.65 -3.85 6.97
N MET A 117 -7.84 -2.82 7.20
CA MET A 117 -6.42 -2.95 7.47
C MET A 117 -6.23 -3.28 8.94
N LYS A 118 -5.55 -4.37 9.20
CA LYS A 118 -5.15 -4.74 10.56
C LYS A 118 -3.75 -4.23 10.84
N LEU A 119 -3.58 -3.61 11.99
CA LEU A 119 -2.28 -3.18 12.52
C LEU A 119 -1.98 -4.00 13.78
N ARG A 120 -0.70 -4.30 14.01
CA ARG A 120 -0.25 -4.93 15.26
C ARG A 120 1.14 -4.46 15.67
N THR A 121 1.34 -4.42 16.96
CA THR A 121 2.64 -4.30 17.61
C THR A 121 2.78 -5.37 18.69
N GLU A 122 3.99 -5.61 19.16
CA GLU A 122 4.24 -6.47 20.32
C GLU A 122 4.57 -5.58 21.54
N LEU A 123 3.87 -5.81 22.64
CA LEU A 123 4.08 -5.12 23.89
C LEU A 123 4.08 -6.16 25.02
N ASP A 124 5.16 -6.20 25.80
CA ASP A 124 5.34 -7.12 26.93
C ASP A 124 5.10 -8.61 26.57
N GLY A 125 5.55 -9.01 25.37
CA GLY A 125 5.42 -10.38 24.86
C GLY A 125 4.02 -10.75 24.34
N ALA A 126 3.10 -9.79 24.22
CA ALA A 126 1.77 -9.97 23.68
C ALA A 126 1.51 -9.07 22.47
N PHE A 127 0.74 -9.56 21.49
CA PHE A 127 0.34 -8.71 20.36
C PHE A 127 -0.86 -7.84 20.72
N VAL A 128 -0.70 -6.54 20.47
CA VAL A 128 -1.78 -5.55 20.48
C VAL A 128 -2.23 -5.29 19.05
N TYR A 129 -3.54 -5.29 18.82
CA TYR A 129 -4.13 -5.12 17.49
C TYR A 129 -4.98 -3.87 17.43
N VAL A 130 -4.93 -3.21 16.26
CA VAL A 130 -5.82 -2.10 15.89
C VAL A 130 -6.37 -2.38 14.50
N ASP A 131 -7.67 -2.22 14.32
CA ASP A 131 -8.35 -2.38 13.04
C ASP A 131 -8.72 -1.00 12.49
N GLN A 132 -8.35 -0.72 11.24
CA GLN A 132 -8.71 0.49 10.51
C GLN A 132 -9.54 0.14 9.29
N LEU A 133 -10.80 0.56 9.26
CA LEU A 133 -11.63 0.46 8.06
C LEU A 133 -11.12 1.45 7.01
N LEU A 134 -10.95 0.94 5.79
CA LEU A 134 -10.52 1.70 4.62
C LEU A 134 -11.69 1.78 3.64
N GLU A 135 -12.41 2.88 3.68
CA GLU A 135 -13.55 3.13 2.80
C GLU A 135 -13.10 3.60 1.42
N PRO A 136 -13.91 3.40 0.37
CA PRO A 136 -13.63 3.98 -0.96
C PRO A 136 -13.43 5.48 -0.89
N GLY A 137 -12.42 5.99 -1.57
CA GLY A 137 -12.09 7.43 -1.59
C GLY A 137 -11.34 7.94 -0.37
N SER A 138 -11.09 7.11 0.64
CA SER A 138 -10.36 7.50 1.84
C SER A 138 -8.84 7.43 1.68
N LEU A 139 -8.12 8.30 2.39
CA LEU A 139 -6.67 8.28 2.52
C LEU A 139 -6.26 7.90 3.94
N LEU A 140 -5.49 6.84 4.08
CA LEU A 140 -4.77 6.49 5.30
C LEU A 140 -3.34 6.98 5.19
N VAL A 141 -2.88 7.76 6.17
CA VAL A 141 -1.50 8.23 6.27
C VAL A 141 -0.85 7.57 7.48
N MET A 142 0.24 6.87 7.25
CA MET A 142 1.06 6.22 8.28
C MET A 142 2.37 6.96 8.43
N SER A 143 2.80 7.30 9.65
CA SER A 143 4.12 7.90 9.85
C SER A 143 5.23 6.91 9.49
N GLN A 144 6.40 7.46 9.11
CA GLN A 144 7.60 6.64 8.89
C GLN A 144 8.04 5.96 10.20
N ALA A 145 7.96 6.67 11.32
CA ALA A 145 8.39 6.18 12.62
C ALA A 145 7.61 4.93 13.08
N MET A 146 6.31 4.84 12.78
CA MET A 146 5.53 3.68 13.19
C MET A 146 5.96 2.37 12.50
N GLN A 147 6.68 2.43 11.38
CA GLN A 147 7.12 1.22 10.66
C GLN A 147 8.16 0.41 11.47
N ALA A 148 8.83 1.03 12.46
CA ALA A 148 9.75 0.33 13.35
C ALA A 148 9.02 -0.63 14.32
N ASP A 149 7.86 -0.22 14.83
CA ASP A 149 7.17 -0.94 15.92
C ASP A 149 5.90 -1.65 15.45
N TRP A 150 5.26 -1.16 14.41
CA TRP A 150 3.98 -1.66 13.93
C TRP A 150 4.12 -2.40 12.59
N LYS A 151 3.41 -3.51 12.49
CA LYS A 151 3.16 -4.21 11.22
C LYS A 151 1.71 -4.03 10.81
N HIS A 152 1.48 -3.99 9.51
CA HIS A 152 0.14 -3.92 8.96
C HIS A 152 -0.13 -5.04 7.94
N ALA A 153 -1.40 -5.36 7.73
CA ALA A 153 -1.84 -6.41 6.83
C ALA A 153 -3.24 -6.13 6.30
N LEU A 154 -3.50 -6.54 5.06
CA LEU A 154 -4.85 -6.63 4.51
C LEU A 154 -5.24 -8.11 4.48
N LYS A 155 -6.07 -8.53 5.44
CA LYS A 155 -6.49 -9.94 5.56
C LYS A 155 -7.58 -10.28 4.55
N ARG A 156 -7.76 -11.57 4.26
CA ARG A 156 -8.89 -12.06 3.45
C ARG A 156 -10.22 -11.61 4.06
N ALA A 157 -11.21 -11.40 3.21
CA ALA A 157 -12.56 -11.00 3.60
C ALA A 157 -13.61 -11.76 2.76
N PRO A 158 -14.82 -11.96 3.28
CA PRO A 158 -15.90 -12.67 2.57
C PRO A 158 -16.60 -11.73 1.57
N THR A 159 -15.89 -11.31 0.53
CA THR A 159 -16.42 -10.49 -0.56
C THR A 159 -15.87 -10.97 -1.90
N GLU A 160 -16.69 -10.90 -2.94
CA GLU A 160 -16.27 -11.14 -4.33
C GLU A 160 -15.97 -9.80 -5.06
N GLU A 161 -16.14 -8.67 -4.38
CA GLU A 161 -15.85 -7.35 -4.94
C GLU A 161 -14.37 -7.03 -4.87
N SER A 162 -13.95 -6.18 -5.79
CA SER A 162 -12.57 -5.81 -6.01
C SER A 162 -12.18 -4.54 -5.23
N ARG A 163 -10.91 -4.44 -4.87
CA ARG A 163 -10.29 -3.28 -4.22
C ARG A 163 -8.98 -2.90 -4.90
N ILE A 164 -8.73 -1.62 -5.04
CA ILE A 164 -7.40 -1.08 -5.39
C ILE A 164 -6.90 -0.21 -4.25
N SER A 165 -5.60 -0.28 -3.95
CA SER A 165 -4.92 0.75 -3.15
C SER A 165 -3.82 1.40 -3.97
N LEU A 166 -3.72 2.74 -3.85
CA LEU A 166 -2.64 3.55 -4.39
C LEU A 166 -1.78 4.01 -3.21
N SER A 167 -0.56 3.48 -3.11
CA SER A 167 0.37 3.74 -2.00
C SER A 167 1.45 4.70 -2.45
N PHE A 168 1.41 5.92 -1.96
CA PHE A 168 2.30 7.03 -2.31
C PHE A 168 3.46 7.11 -1.34
N ARG A 169 4.68 7.27 -1.87
CA ARG A 169 5.94 7.37 -1.11
C ARG A 169 6.87 8.40 -1.74
N HIS A 170 7.77 8.94 -0.94
CA HIS A 170 8.94 9.68 -1.46
C HIS A 170 10.16 8.78 -1.38
N ILE A 171 10.46 8.10 -2.47
CA ILE A 171 11.61 7.22 -2.61
C ILE A 171 12.83 8.07 -3.02
N THR A 172 13.94 7.92 -2.31
CA THR A 172 15.21 8.60 -2.58
C THR A 172 16.29 7.65 -3.12
N HIS A 173 16.10 6.34 -2.91
CA HIS A 173 17.05 5.33 -3.30
C HIS A 173 16.31 4.08 -3.78
N VAL A 174 16.72 3.53 -4.93
CA VAL A 174 16.19 2.26 -5.46
C VAL A 174 17.24 1.19 -5.24
N PRO A 175 17.03 0.22 -4.34
CA PRO A 175 17.98 -0.85 -4.13
C PRO A 175 18.09 -1.72 -5.39
N GLU A 176 19.31 -2.12 -5.77
CA GLU A 176 19.55 -3.02 -6.91
C GLU A 176 18.82 -4.35 -6.76
N ARG A 177 18.66 -4.82 -5.50
CA ARG A 177 17.78 -5.93 -5.13
C ARG A 177 16.84 -5.43 -4.04
N GLY A 178 15.54 -5.62 -4.24
CA GLY A 178 14.57 -5.44 -3.16
C GLY A 178 14.97 -6.31 -1.94
N PRO A 179 14.53 -5.95 -0.72
CA PRO A 179 14.86 -6.72 0.47
C PRO A 179 14.53 -8.19 0.23
N ASP A 180 15.47 -9.06 0.60
CA ASP A 180 15.28 -10.51 0.51
C ASP A 180 14.02 -10.87 1.30
N PRO A 181 12.99 -11.44 0.65
CA PRO A 181 11.75 -11.79 1.35
C PRO A 181 11.94 -12.85 2.45
N GLY A 182 13.18 -13.29 2.66
CA GLY A 182 13.49 -14.45 3.47
C GLY A 182 13.05 -15.76 2.79
N PRO A 183 13.28 -16.90 3.39
CA PRO A 183 12.87 -18.17 2.82
C PRO A 183 11.33 -18.21 2.76
N TRP A 184 10.77 -18.12 1.56
CA TRP A 184 9.36 -18.39 1.32
C TRP A 184 9.04 -19.78 1.78
N ARG A 185 8.24 -19.91 2.85
CA ARG A 185 7.66 -21.21 3.19
C ARG A 185 6.77 -21.63 2.04
N LYS A 186 7.11 -22.74 1.39
CA LYS A 186 6.31 -23.30 0.30
C LYS A 186 4.91 -23.62 0.82
N ARG A 187 3.89 -23.61 -0.05
CA ARG A 187 2.50 -23.96 0.30
C ARG A 187 2.36 -25.32 1.01
N SER A 188 3.33 -26.23 0.85
CA SER A 188 3.44 -27.52 1.55
C SER A 188 3.67 -27.40 3.05
N ASP A 189 4.09 -26.24 3.57
CA ASP A 189 4.38 -26.07 4.99
C ASP A 189 3.12 -25.70 5.81
N PHE A 190 1.95 -25.68 5.19
CA PHE A 190 0.65 -25.35 5.78
C PHE A 190 -0.42 -26.44 5.54
N ALA A 191 0.01 -27.68 5.23
CA ALA A 191 -0.87 -28.85 5.10
C ALA A 191 -1.06 -29.53 6.46
#